data_c7791d739859e6e84edcc3cc4717ddc2
#
_entry.id   c7791d739859e6e84edcc3cc4717ddc2
#
_cell.length_a   1.000
_cell.length_b   1.000
_cell.length_c   1.000
_cell.angle_alpha   90.00
_cell.angle_beta   90.00
_cell.angle_gamma   90.00
#
_symmetry.space_group_name_H-M   'P 1'
#
loop_
_entity.id
_entity.type
_entity.pdbx_description
1 polymer ?
#
loop_
_entity_poly.entity_id
_entity_poly.type
_entity_poly.pdbx_seq_one_letter_code
_entity_poly.pdbx_strand_id
1 'polypeptide(L)'
;MPPGATYLPAPAIQSIVLLLTGVAKKATIVALMATSKTLRGNRGNLGELLFGAYRRKVLALLLMHPEQSFHVREIARITGKPAGTLYRELNSLAEAGLLERKPFGNQIHYRANSACPIYEELRGILRKTFGVADVLREALEPAAAQIDVAFVYGSIARGEERPTSDVDVMIIGKLKFSDAVLALSTAEEMLRREVNPHVYSPREFKRKFAGREPFLVRVAEDPKIYLSGTEDDFGKLAGHRAPASS
;
A
#
# COMPACT_ATOMS: atom_id res chain seq x y z
N MET A 1 31.59 30.20 -40.59
CA MET A 1 30.84 29.13 -41.26
C MET A 1 31.03 27.86 -40.44
N PRO A 2 29.98 27.29 -39.76
CA PRO A 2 29.99 25.96 -39.19
C PRO A 2 29.49 24.93 -40.20
N PRO A 3 30.02 23.68 -40.20
CA PRO A 3 29.68 22.66 -41.21
C PRO A 3 28.37 21.91 -40.87
N GLY A 4 27.60 21.77 -41.90
CA GLY A 4 26.70 20.71 -42.36
C GLY A 4 25.92 19.87 -41.37
N ALA A 5 24.64 20.23 -41.15
CA ALA A 5 23.63 19.28 -40.64
C ALA A 5 23.21 18.36 -41.80
N THR A 6 23.53 17.08 -41.72
CA THR A 6 23.10 16.06 -42.68
C THR A 6 21.63 15.69 -42.38
N TYR A 7 20.72 16.22 -43.19
CA TYR A 7 19.32 15.82 -43.20
C TYR A 7 19.18 14.43 -43.81
N LEU A 8 18.64 13.49 -43.05
CA LEU A 8 18.23 12.19 -43.59
C LEU A 8 16.93 12.36 -44.39
N PRO A 9 16.81 11.74 -45.58
CA PRO A 9 15.65 11.91 -46.47
C PRO A 9 14.41 11.19 -45.91
N ALA A 10 13.25 11.83 -46.08
CA ALA A 10 11.94 11.43 -45.59
C ALA A 10 11.47 9.96 -45.80
N PRO A 11 11.95 9.18 -46.80
CA PRO A 11 11.51 7.78 -46.94
C PRO A 11 12.17 6.85 -45.89
N ALA A 12 13.25 7.23 -45.21
CA ALA A 12 13.90 6.41 -44.20
C ALA A 12 13.05 6.37 -42.89
N ILE A 13 12.30 7.41 -42.61
CA ILE A 13 11.44 7.49 -41.39
C ILE A 13 10.17 6.62 -41.55
N GLN A 14 9.60 6.54 -42.77
CA GLN A 14 8.43 5.68 -43.03
C GLN A 14 8.74 4.19 -42.97
N SER A 15 9.93 3.75 -43.34
CA SER A 15 10.36 2.34 -43.25
C SER A 15 10.59 1.89 -41.82
N ILE A 16 11.03 2.78 -40.92
CA ILE A 16 11.20 2.47 -39.48
C ILE A 16 9.84 2.33 -38.80
N VAL A 17 8.83 3.10 -39.21
CA VAL A 17 7.47 3.03 -38.66
C VAL A 17 6.75 1.75 -39.09
N LEU A 18 7.03 1.21 -40.30
CA LEU A 18 6.38 0.00 -40.83
C LEU A 18 6.99 -1.31 -40.29
N LEU A 19 8.25 -1.31 -39.84
CA LEU A 19 8.89 -2.49 -39.24
C LEU A 19 8.49 -2.73 -37.76
N LEU A 20 7.76 -1.78 -37.16
CA LEU A 20 7.28 -1.85 -35.78
C LEU A 20 5.84 -2.41 -35.65
N THR A 21 5.23 -2.87 -36.73
CA THR A 21 3.87 -3.41 -36.72
C THR A 21 3.88 -4.94 -36.61
N GLY A 22 3.85 -5.42 -35.37
CA GLY A 22 3.52 -6.82 -35.09
C GLY A 22 4.29 -7.42 -33.91
N VAL A 23 5.60 -7.45 -33.96
CA VAL A 23 6.42 -8.09 -32.91
C VAL A 23 6.91 -7.08 -31.86
N ALA A 24 7.20 -5.85 -32.27
CA ALA A 24 7.67 -4.79 -31.38
C ALA A 24 6.56 -4.27 -30.42
N LYS A 25 5.28 -4.29 -30.82
CA LYS A 25 4.17 -3.90 -29.92
C LYS A 25 4.07 -4.82 -28.71
N LYS A 26 4.25 -6.12 -28.86
CA LYS A 26 4.21 -7.06 -27.73
C LYS A 26 5.43 -6.87 -26.81
N ALA A 27 6.63 -6.67 -27.37
CA ALA A 27 7.83 -6.43 -26.58
C ALA A 27 7.80 -5.08 -25.84
N THR A 28 7.29 -4.02 -26.48
CA THR A 28 7.14 -2.71 -25.83
C THR A 28 6.06 -2.70 -24.77
N ILE A 29 4.93 -3.40 -24.96
CA ILE A 29 3.88 -3.55 -23.95
C ILE A 29 4.38 -4.39 -22.78
N VAL A 30 5.12 -5.47 -23.03
CA VAL A 30 5.72 -6.31 -21.98
C VAL A 30 6.80 -5.53 -21.23
N ALA A 31 7.64 -4.74 -21.89
CA ALA A 31 8.61 -3.85 -21.25
C ALA A 31 7.93 -2.73 -20.44
N LEU A 32 6.85 -2.14 -20.96
CA LEU A 32 6.06 -1.13 -20.26
C LEU A 32 5.31 -1.73 -19.05
N MET A 33 4.82 -2.97 -19.18
CA MET A 33 4.23 -3.72 -18.06
C MET A 33 5.29 -4.15 -17.04
N ALA A 34 6.49 -4.53 -17.47
CA ALA A 34 7.60 -4.84 -16.57
C ALA A 34 8.07 -3.59 -15.81
N THR A 35 8.17 -2.42 -16.47
CA THR A 35 8.49 -1.14 -15.81
C THR A 35 7.37 -0.69 -14.87
N SER A 36 6.10 -0.93 -15.21
CA SER A 36 4.99 -0.64 -14.30
C SER A 36 4.95 -1.59 -13.09
N LYS A 37 5.41 -2.84 -13.26
CA LYS A 37 5.55 -3.81 -12.17
C LYS A 37 6.70 -3.42 -11.22
N THR A 38 7.81 -2.90 -11.74
CA THR A 38 8.95 -2.38 -10.96
C THR A 38 8.56 -1.10 -10.20
N LEU A 39 7.75 -0.22 -10.80
CA LEU A 39 7.24 1.00 -10.15
C LEU A 39 6.18 0.69 -9.07
N ARG A 40 5.43 -0.41 -9.17
CA ARG A 40 4.50 -0.86 -8.12
C ARG A 40 5.24 -1.42 -6.88
N GLY A 41 6.39 -2.08 -7.06
CA GLY A 41 7.21 -2.60 -5.96
C GLY A 41 7.92 -1.53 -5.13
N ASN A 42 8.07 -0.30 -5.64
CA ASN A 42 8.87 0.74 -5.02
C ASN A 42 8.06 1.90 -4.39
N ARG A 43 6.72 1.83 -4.33
CA ARG A 43 5.91 2.93 -3.74
C ARG A 43 6.17 3.12 -2.26
N GLY A 44 6.38 2.05 -1.52
CA GLY A 44 6.76 2.11 -0.10
C GLY A 44 8.12 2.79 0.11
N ASN A 45 9.07 2.57 -0.79
CA ASN A 45 10.41 3.14 -0.71
C ASN A 45 10.42 4.65 -1.05
N LEU A 46 9.56 5.15 -1.96
CA LEU A 46 9.53 6.59 -2.29
C LEU A 46 9.08 7.45 -1.11
N GLY A 47 8.04 7.07 -0.39
CA GLY A 47 7.59 7.79 0.81
C GLY A 47 8.63 7.75 1.93
N GLU A 48 9.33 6.63 2.08
CA GLU A 48 10.44 6.49 3.02
C GLU A 48 11.66 7.32 2.61
N LEU A 49 11.96 7.38 1.32
CA LEU A 49 13.04 8.22 0.78
C LEU A 49 12.76 9.70 1.01
N LEU A 50 11.52 10.16 0.81
CA LEU A 50 11.14 11.58 0.94
C LEU A 50 11.06 12.03 2.41
N PHE A 51 10.51 11.20 3.29
CA PHE A 51 10.19 11.59 4.66
C PHE A 51 11.00 10.83 5.73
N GLY A 52 11.64 9.71 5.36
CA GLY A 52 12.15 8.72 6.30
C GLY A 52 11.01 7.89 6.89
N ALA A 53 11.32 6.65 7.29
CA ALA A 53 10.32 5.67 7.77
C ALA A 53 9.46 6.21 8.92
N TYR A 54 10.08 6.91 9.84
CA TYR A 54 9.42 7.44 11.04
C TYR A 54 8.49 8.63 10.75
N ARG A 55 9.01 9.71 10.11
CA ARG A 55 8.23 10.92 9.82
C ARG A 55 7.05 10.61 8.92
N ARG A 56 7.21 9.69 7.98
CA ARG A 56 6.15 9.19 7.12
C ARG A 56 4.95 8.66 7.92
N LYS A 57 5.19 7.84 8.96
CA LYS A 57 4.13 7.31 9.83
C LYS A 57 3.41 8.41 10.60
N VAL A 58 4.17 9.34 11.19
CA VAL A 58 3.61 10.46 11.95
C VAL A 58 2.74 11.35 11.05
N LEU A 59 3.25 11.71 9.88
CA LEU A 59 2.51 12.52 8.92
C LEU A 59 1.30 11.78 8.37
N ALA A 60 1.41 10.49 8.05
CA ALA A 60 0.28 9.69 7.59
C ALA A 60 -0.82 9.66 8.66
N LEU A 61 -0.49 9.33 9.91
CA LEU A 61 -1.47 9.30 11.00
C LEU A 61 -2.21 10.64 11.16
N LEU A 62 -1.49 11.77 11.12
CA LEU A 62 -2.09 13.07 11.37
C LEU A 62 -2.79 13.65 10.13
N LEU A 63 -2.16 13.63 8.96
CA LEU A 63 -2.71 14.26 7.76
C LEU A 63 -3.84 13.46 7.10
N MET A 64 -3.89 12.15 7.34
CA MET A 64 -5.00 11.32 6.83
C MET A 64 -6.25 11.42 7.72
N HIS A 65 -6.12 11.91 8.95
CA HIS A 65 -7.21 12.08 9.92
C HIS A 65 -7.26 13.53 10.46
N PRO A 66 -7.52 14.53 9.59
CA PRO A 66 -7.42 15.97 9.96
C PRO A 66 -8.46 16.38 10.99
N GLU A 67 -9.57 15.64 11.11
CA GLU A 67 -10.62 15.89 12.10
C GLU A 67 -10.24 15.43 13.51
N GLN A 68 -9.23 14.57 13.64
CA GLN A 68 -8.79 14.00 14.91
C GLN A 68 -7.60 14.75 15.50
N SER A 69 -7.52 14.77 16.82
CA SER A 69 -6.35 15.28 17.55
C SER A 69 -5.78 14.19 18.45
N PHE A 70 -4.46 14.06 18.46
CA PHE A 70 -3.77 12.97 19.13
C PHE A 70 -2.82 13.50 20.19
N HIS A 71 -2.79 12.87 21.37
CA HIS A 71 -1.77 13.12 22.38
C HIS A 71 -0.44 12.48 21.97
N VAL A 72 0.69 13.08 22.36
CA VAL A 72 2.04 12.59 22.02
C VAL A 72 2.27 11.12 22.39
N ARG A 73 1.71 10.63 23.53
CA ARG A 73 1.85 9.23 23.94
C ARG A 73 1.06 8.28 23.04
N GLU A 74 -0.08 8.71 22.54
CA GLU A 74 -0.88 7.94 21.58
C GLU A 74 -0.14 7.81 20.25
N ILE A 75 0.39 8.92 19.72
CA ILE A 75 1.23 8.90 18.51
C ILE A 75 2.45 8.00 18.72
N ALA A 76 3.11 8.08 19.90
CA ALA A 76 4.26 7.25 20.24
C ALA A 76 3.92 5.76 20.20
N ARG A 77 2.78 5.37 20.77
CA ARG A 77 2.29 3.98 20.78
C ARG A 77 2.01 3.48 19.36
N ILE A 78 1.28 4.25 18.56
CA ILE A 78 0.90 3.89 17.19
C ILE A 78 2.12 3.82 16.27
N THR A 79 3.05 4.78 16.38
CA THR A 79 4.22 4.86 15.49
C THR A 79 5.43 4.05 15.96
N GLY A 80 5.36 3.49 17.18
CA GLY A 80 6.43 2.69 17.76
C GLY A 80 7.68 3.50 18.16
N LYS A 81 7.55 4.82 18.41
CA LYS A 81 8.70 5.70 18.72
C LYS A 81 8.63 6.31 20.12
N PRO A 82 9.79 6.55 20.77
CA PRO A 82 9.82 7.20 22.08
C PRO A 82 9.19 8.59 22.06
N ALA A 83 8.38 8.88 23.07
CA ALA A 83 7.63 10.15 23.16
C ALA A 83 8.56 11.39 23.18
N GLY A 84 9.76 11.31 23.74
CA GLY A 84 10.70 12.45 23.78
C GLY A 84 11.23 12.86 22.41
N THR A 85 11.52 11.91 21.52
CA THR A 85 11.91 12.18 20.13
C THR A 85 10.74 12.78 19.35
N LEU A 86 9.56 12.19 19.57
CA LEU A 86 8.33 12.58 18.91
C LEU A 86 7.91 14.02 19.29
N TYR A 87 8.05 14.39 20.55
CA TYR A 87 7.69 15.73 21.03
C TYR A 87 8.42 16.83 20.27
N ARG A 88 9.74 16.68 20.05
CA ARG A 88 10.53 17.65 19.28
C ARG A 88 10.08 17.74 17.83
N GLU A 89 9.82 16.60 17.19
CA GLU A 89 9.34 16.54 15.82
C GLU A 89 7.96 17.20 15.67
N LEU A 90 7.01 16.88 16.53
CA LEU A 90 5.66 17.45 16.49
C LEU A 90 5.67 18.96 16.73
N ASN A 91 6.53 19.46 17.62
CA ASN A 91 6.69 20.88 17.82
C ASN A 91 7.25 21.57 16.58
N SER A 92 8.30 21.02 15.96
CA SER A 92 8.86 21.57 14.73
C SER A 92 7.84 21.61 13.59
N LEU A 93 7.04 20.55 13.43
CA LEU A 93 5.96 20.51 12.43
C LEU A 93 4.85 21.54 12.74
N ALA A 94 4.56 21.78 14.02
CA ALA A 94 3.59 22.80 14.43
C ALA A 94 4.13 24.21 14.24
N GLU A 95 5.40 24.46 14.52
CA GLU A 95 6.08 25.75 14.27
C GLU A 95 6.14 26.07 12.77
N ALA A 96 6.32 25.05 11.93
CA ALA A 96 6.24 25.16 10.48
C ALA A 96 4.81 25.35 9.94
N GLY A 97 3.79 25.32 10.80
CA GLY A 97 2.40 25.50 10.42
C GLY A 97 1.71 24.29 9.79
N LEU A 98 2.37 23.14 9.76
CA LEU A 98 1.78 21.91 9.21
C LEU A 98 0.83 21.21 10.19
N LEU A 99 1.07 21.38 11.50
CA LEU A 99 0.22 20.90 12.57
C LEU A 99 -0.30 22.03 13.42
N GLU A 100 -1.43 21.82 14.08
CA GLU A 100 -1.95 22.66 15.14
C GLU A 100 -1.74 21.99 16.50
N ARG A 101 -1.40 22.79 17.51
CA ARG A 101 -1.42 22.39 18.91
C ARG A 101 -2.75 22.78 19.53
N LYS A 102 -3.43 21.83 20.15
CA LYS A 102 -4.68 22.07 20.87
C LYS A 102 -4.53 21.67 22.33
N PRO A 103 -4.75 22.59 23.28
CA PRO A 103 -4.83 22.22 24.69
C PRO A 103 -6.09 21.38 24.92
N PHE A 104 -5.93 20.27 25.63
CA PHE A 104 -7.02 19.41 26.09
C PHE A 104 -6.77 19.07 27.56
N GLY A 105 -7.41 19.80 28.47
CA GLY A 105 -7.06 19.77 29.89
C GLY A 105 -5.61 20.16 30.13
N ASN A 106 -4.87 19.33 30.86
CA ASN A 106 -3.43 19.52 31.12
C ASN A 106 -2.51 18.91 30.05
N GLN A 107 -3.06 18.53 28.88
CA GLN A 107 -2.32 17.87 27.82
C GLN A 107 -2.33 18.70 26.53
N ILE A 108 -1.30 18.52 25.72
CA ILE A 108 -1.25 19.09 24.37
C ILE A 108 -1.53 17.98 23.37
N HIS A 109 -2.52 18.21 22.53
CA HIS A 109 -2.86 17.37 21.41
C HIS A 109 -2.41 18.03 20.10
N TYR A 110 -2.03 17.21 19.13
CA TYR A 110 -1.62 17.62 17.79
C TYR A 110 -2.63 17.14 16.76
N ARG A 111 -2.96 17.99 15.81
CA ARG A 111 -3.77 17.63 14.64
C ARG A 111 -3.20 18.27 13.38
N ALA A 112 -3.61 17.78 12.21
CA ALA A 112 -3.27 18.43 10.95
C ALA A 112 -3.84 19.85 10.88
N ASN A 113 -3.06 20.76 10.31
CA ASN A 113 -3.52 22.09 9.93
C ASN A 113 -3.97 22.06 8.47
N SER A 114 -5.26 21.89 8.22
CA SER A 114 -5.82 21.87 6.86
C SER A 114 -5.73 23.21 6.14
N ALA A 115 -5.45 24.32 6.86
CA ALA A 115 -5.19 25.63 6.26
C ALA A 115 -3.73 25.81 5.81
N CYS A 116 -2.84 24.83 6.07
CA CYS A 116 -1.47 24.88 5.58
C CYS A 116 -1.46 24.87 4.04
N PRO A 117 -0.74 25.80 3.37
CA PRO A 117 -0.80 25.93 1.90
C PRO A 117 -0.43 24.65 1.11
N ILE A 118 0.36 23.76 1.71
CA ILE A 118 0.82 22.51 1.07
C ILE A 118 0.15 21.26 1.66
N TYR A 119 -0.94 21.45 2.43
CA TYR A 119 -1.61 20.33 3.11
C TYR A 119 -2.13 19.27 2.13
N GLU A 120 -2.86 19.67 1.09
CA GLU A 120 -3.45 18.75 0.13
C GLU A 120 -2.40 18.02 -0.72
N GLU A 121 -1.30 18.70 -1.08
CA GLU A 121 -0.18 18.12 -1.80
C GLU A 121 0.51 17.03 -0.97
N LEU A 122 0.83 17.35 0.31
CA LEU A 122 1.44 16.38 1.23
C LEU A 122 0.51 15.19 1.50
N ARG A 123 -0.78 15.45 1.73
CA ARG A 123 -1.79 14.41 1.88
C ARG A 123 -1.89 13.54 0.63
N GLY A 124 -1.86 14.15 -0.55
CA GLY A 124 -1.86 13.45 -1.83
C GLY A 124 -0.63 12.55 -2.01
N ILE A 125 0.56 13.03 -1.64
CA ILE A 125 1.80 12.24 -1.67
C ILE A 125 1.70 11.07 -0.69
N LEU A 126 1.29 11.32 0.56
CA LEU A 126 1.14 10.27 1.57
C LEU A 126 0.13 9.22 1.15
N ARG A 127 -1.03 9.60 0.63
CA ARG A 127 -2.04 8.66 0.12
C ARG A 127 -1.51 7.75 -0.99
N LYS A 128 -0.61 8.29 -1.84
CA LYS A 128 0.00 7.53 -2.93
C LYS A 128 1.18 6.65 -2.49
N THR A 129 1.85 7.02 -1.41
CA THR A 129 3.09 6.38 -0.92
C THR A 129 2.94 5.62 0.39
N PHE A 130 1.82 5.81 1.10
CA PHE A 130 1.48 5.18 2.37
C PHE A 130 0.00 4.76 2.36
N GLY A 131 -0.32 3.82 1.49
CA GLY A 131 -1.68 3.29 1.36
C GLY A 131 -2.01 2.22 2.40
N VAL A 132 -3.29 1.81 2.45
CA VAL A 132 -3.79 0.73 3.31
C VAL A 132 -2.90 -0.51 3.23
N ALA A 133 -2.48 -0.90 2.03
CA ALA A 133 -1.65 -2.07 1.82
C ALA A 133 -0.25 -1.95 2.47
N ASP A 134 0.34 -0.76 2.53
CA ASP A 134 1.67 -0.58 3.13
C ASP A 134 1.60 -0.67 4.65
N VAL A 135 0.56 -0.11 5.27
CA VAL A 135 0.30 -0.22 6.71
C VAL A 135 0.09 -1.69 7.11
N LEU A 136 -0.70 -2.42 6.33
CA LEU A 136 -0.97 -3.84 6.59
C LEU A 136 0.26 -4.72 6.39
N ARG A 137 1.09 -4.46 5.36
CA ARG A 137 2.36 -5.20 5.15
C ARG A 137 3.29 -5.03 6.35
N GLU A 138 3.42 -3.81 6.83
CA GLU A 138 4.26 -3.52 7.98
C GLU A 138 3.74 -4.20 9.26
N ALA A 139 2.43 -4.20 9.47
CA ALA A 139 1.81 -4.87 10.61
C ALA A 139 2.00 -6.40 10.57
N LEU A 140 1.99 -7.00 9.37
CA LEU A 140 2.17 -8.45 9.19
C LEU A 140 3.64 -8.88 9.09
N GLU A 141 4.60 -7.96 8.95
CA GLU A 141 6.02 -8.27 8.79
C GLU A 141 6.58 -9.19 9.89
N PRO A 142 6.28 -8.99 11.21
CA PRO A 142 6.77 -9.87 12.27
C PRO A 142 6.26 -11.32 12.14
N ALA A 143 5.13 -11.53 11.46
CA ALA A 143 4.52 -12.83 11.23
C ALA A 143 4.78 -13.39 9.82
N ALA A 144 5.55 -12.70 8.97
CA ALA A 144 5.72 -13.02 7.56
C ALA A 144 6.14 -14.47 7.28
N ALA A 145 7.00 -15.05 8.14
CA ALA A 145 7.44 -16.45 8.02
C ALA A 145 6.31 -17.49 8.19
N GLN A 146 5.16 -17.09 8.72
CA GLN A 146 3.98 -17.94 8.93
C GLN A 146 2.90 -17.71 7.87
N ILE A 147 3.12 -16.80 6.92
CA ILE A 147 2.16 -16.38 5.89
C ILE A 147 2.66 -16.84 4.52
N ASP A 148 1.92 -17.73 3.87
CA ASP A 148 2.20 -18.14 2.51
C ASP A 148 1.68 -17.10 1.50
N VAL A 149 0.45 -16.61 1.71
CA VAL A 149 -0.18 -15.55 0.90
C VAL A 149 -1.05 -14.68 1.80
N ALA A 150 -0.97 -13.35 1.64
CA ALA A 150 -1.92 -12.40 2.23
C ALA A 150 -2.28 -11.31 1.22
N PHE A 151 -3.54 -10.89 1.21
CA PHE A 151 -4.03 -9.82 0.34
C PHE A 151 -5.26 -9.12 0.90
N VAL A 152 -5.43 -7.85 0.51
CA VAL A 152 -6.69 -7.10 0.68
C VAL A 152 -7.62 -7.43 -0.48
N TYR A 153 -8.89 -7.59 -0.19
CA TYR A 153 -9.95 -7.82 -1.17
C TYR A 153 -11.17 -6.91 -0.88
N GLY A 154 -12.29 -7.12 -1.55
CA GLY A 154 -13.51 -6.34 -1.33
C GLY A 154 -13.45 -4.92 -1.91
N SER A 155 -14.14 -3.98 -1.27
CA SER A 155 -14.33 -2.60 -1.77
C SER A 155 -13.01 -1.84 -2.00
N ILE A 156 -12.05 -2.03 -1.11
CA ILE A 156 -10.73 -1.38 -1.21
C ILE A 156 -9.96 -1.87 -2.44
N ALA A 157 -9.95 -3.17 -2.67
CA ALA A 157 -9.25 -3.74 -3.82
C ALA A 157 -9.92 -3.38 -5.15
N ARG A 158 -11.25 -3.20 -5.16
CA ARG A 158 -11.99 -2.72 -6.34
C ARG A 158 -11.90 -1.21 -6.57
N GLY A 159 -11.35 -0.45 -5.62
CA GLY A 159 -11.28 1.02 -5.71
C GLY A 159 -12.62 1.72 -5.41
N GLU A 160 -13.56 1.02 -4.77
CA GLU A 160 -14.91 1.49 -4.42
C GLU A 160 -15.00 1.93 -2.94
N GLU A 161 -13.86 2.12 -2.29
CA GLU A 161 -13.76 2.41 -0.86
C GLU A 161 -14.39 3.76 -0.49
N ARG A 162 -15.06 3.78 0.65
CA ARG A 162 -15.51 4.99 1.35
C ARG A 162 -14.62 5.22 2.58
N PRO A 163 -14.60 6.43 3.16
CA PRO A 163 -13.83 6.69 4.38
C PRO A 163 -14.13 5.74 5.54
N THR A 164 -15.36 5.21 5.60
CA THR A 164 -15.85 4.28 6.64
C THR A 164 -15.83 2.81 6.20
N SER A 165 -15.30 2.48 5.03
CA SER A 165 -15.24 1.07 4.58
C SER A 165 -14.25 0.29 5.42
N ASP A 166 -14.65 -0.89 5.86
CA ASP A 166 -13.79 -1.87 6.51
C ASP A 166 -12.70 -2.37 5.57
N VAL A 167 -11.65 -2.91 6.15
CA VAL A 167 -10.52 -3.46 5.41
C VAL A 167 -10.56 -4.98 5.50
N ASP A 168 -11.00 -5.63 4.43
CA ASP A 168 -11.05 -7.09 4.36
C ASP A 168 -9.67 -7.66 3.98
N VAL A 169 -9.11 -8.51 4.84
CA VAL A 169 -7.79 -9.12 4.64
C VAL A 169 -7.91 -10.63 4.64
N MET A 170 -7.45 -11.27 3.56
CA MET A 170 -7.27 -12.71 3.49
C MET A 170 -5.83 -13.07 3.86
N ILE A 171 -5.68 -14.04 4.77
CA ILE A 171 -4.38 -14.59 5.18
C ILE A 171 -4.44 -16.11 5.04
N ILE A 172 -3.53 -16.68 4.26
CA ILE A 172 -3.38 -18.13 4.08
C ILE A 172 -1.98 -18.50 4.56
N GLY A 173 -1.89 -19.39 5.55
CA GLY A 173 -0.60 -19.76 6.15
C GLY A 173 -0.77 -20.55 7.43
N LYS A 174 0.29 -20.55 8.24
CA LYS A 174 0.33 -21.21 9.56
C LYS A 174 -0.05 -20.25 10.70
N LEU A 175 -0.24 -18.96 10.40
CA LEU A 175 -0.61 -17.93 11.37
C LEU A 175 -1.98 -18.26 11.96
N LYS A 176 -2.13 -18.17 13.28
CA LYS A 176 -3.41 -18.35 13.97
C LYS A 176 -4.25 -17.07 13.86
N PHE A 177 -5.57 -17.22 13.93
CA PHE A 177 -6.50 -16.08 13.90
C PHE A 177 -6.20 -15.05 14.99
N SER A 178 -5.97 -15.51 16.24
CA SER A 178 -5.61 -14.64 17.36
C SER A 178 -4.37 -13.78 17.10
N ASP A 179 -3.36 -14.41 16.48
CA ASP A 179 -2.08 -13.76 16.22
C ASP A 179 -2.20 -12.76 15.04
N ALA A 180 -3.06 -13.09 14.06
CA ALA A 180 -3.40 -12.18 12.96
C ALA A 180 -4.14 -10.94 13.47
N VAL A 181 -5.14 -11.10 14.34
CA VAL A 181 -5.86 -9.98 14.97
C VAL A 181 -4.90 -9.10 15.76
N LEU A 182 -4.01 -9.71 16.57
CA LEU A 182 -3.02 -8.97 17.35
C LEU A 182 -2.04 -8.20 16.45
N ALA A 183 -1.54 -8.82 15.39
CA ALA A 183 -0.63 -8.17 14.43
C ALA A 183 -1.32 -6.99 13.72
N LEU A 184 -2.59 -7.15 13.34
CA LEU A 184 -3.33 -6.12 12.60
C LEU A 184 -3.89 -4.99 13.48
N SER A 185 -3.91 -5.14 14.82
CA SER A 185 -4.45 -4.12 15.73
C SER A 185 -3.77 -2.75 15.58
N THR A 186 -2.45 -2.72 15.38
CA THR A 186 -1.71 -1.47 15.13
C THR A 186 -2.08 -0.85 13.79
N ALA A 187 -2.33 -1.68 12.77
CA ALA A 187 -2.79 -1.21 11.47
C ALA A 187 -4.20 -0.60 11.56
N GLU A 188 -5.10 -1.22 12.30
CA GLU A 188 -6.46 -0.74 12.56
C GLU A 188 -6.44 0.64 13.24
N GLU A 189 -5.59 0.81 14.27
CA GLU A 189 -5.39 2.11 14.92
C GLU A 189 -4.81 3.17 13.97
N MET A 190 -3.85 2.79 13.13
CA MET A 190 -3.22 3.70 12.16
C MET A 190 -4.20 4.11 11.06
N LEU A 191 -4.98 3.18 10.55
CA LEU A 191 -5.95 3.40 9.48
C LEU A 191 -7.24 4.04 9.97
N ARG A 192 -7.54 3.95 11.28
CA ARG A 192 -8.83 4.32 11.88
C ARG A 192 -10.02 3.66 11.17
N ARG A 193 -9.81 2.41 10.79
CA ARG A 193 -10.78 1.55 10.11
C ARG A 193 -10.71 0.16 10.71
N GLU A 194 -11.85 -0.49 10.80
CA GLU A 194 -11.93 -1.89 11.19
C GLU A 194 -11.18 -2.76 10.16
N VAL A 195 -10.35 -3.69 10.65
CA VAL A 195 -9.61 -4.63 9.83
C VAL A 195 -10.14 -6.03 10.09
N ASN A 196 -10.76 -6.64 9.09
CA ASN A 196 -11.42 -7.94 9.16
C ASN A 196 -10.54 -9.06 8.57
N PRO A 197 -9.70 -9.75 9.38
CA PRO A 197 -8.89 -10.85 8.88
C PRO A 197 -9.70 -12.12 8.69
N HIS A 198 -9.58 -12.73 7.52
CA HIS A 198 -10.03 -14.08 7.23
C HIS A 198 -8.80 -15.00 7.12
N VAL A 199 -8.61 -15.86 8.11
CA VAL A 199 -7.40 -16.68 8.23
C VAL A 199 -7.72 -18.14 7.94
N TYR A 200 -6.96 -18.74 7.01
CA TYR A 200 -7.06 -20.14 6.65
C TYR A 200 -5.70 -20.81 6.69
N SER A 201 -5.65 -22.05 7.16
CA SER A 201 -4.52 -22.90 6.87
C SER A 201 -4.50 -23.29 5.38
N PRO A 202 -3.34 -23.57 4.76
CA PRO A 202 -3.27 -23.97 3.35
C PRO A 202 -4.11 -25.21 3.03
N ARG A 203 -4.19 -26.15 3.98
CA ARG A 203 -5.00 -27.37 3.85
C ARG A 203 -6.50 -27.05 3.88
N GLU A 204 -6.92 -26.20 4.80
CA GLU A 204 -8.31 -25.77 4.94
C GLU A 204 -8.77 -24.99 3.72
N PHE A 205 -7.95 -24.02 3.27
CA PHE A 205 -8.23 -23.22 2.09
C PHE A 205 -8.43 -24.13 0.87
N LYS A 206 -7.48 -25.04 0.58
CA LYS A 206 -7.59 -25.99 -0.54
C LYS A 206 -8.85 -26.83 -0.48
N ARG A 207 -9.19 -27.35 0.68
CA ARG A 207 -10.40 -28.18 0.87
C ARG A 207 -11.68 -27.40 0.58
N LYS A 208 -11.81 -26.20 1.17
CA LYS A 208 -13.00 -25.35 1.01
C LYS A 208 -13.11 -24.80 -0.41
N PHE A 209 -12.00 -24.41 -1.01
CA PHE A 209 -11.96 -23.91 -2.38
C PHE A 209 -12.34 -25.03 -3.38
N ALA A 210 -11.82 -26.24 -3.22
CA ALA A 210 -12.22 -27.41 -4.02
C ALA A 210 -13.71 -27.74 -3.84
N GLY A 211 -14.27 -27.52 -2.64
CA GLY A 211 -15.69 -27.67 -2.35
C GLY A 211 -16.55 -26.50 -2.90
N ARG A 212 -15.96 -25.57 -3.65
CA ARG A 212 -16.64 -24.41 -4.24
C ARG A 212 -17.41 -23.56 -3.20
N GLU A 213 -16.80 -23.34 -2.02
CA GLU A 213 -17.42 -22.44 -1.02
C GLU A 213 -17.68 -21.06 -1.65
N PRO A 214 -18.93 -20.56 -1.64
CA PRO A 214 -19.31 -19.38 -2.42
C PRO A 214 -18.50 -18.11 -2.08
N PHE A 215 -18.11 -17.96 -0.81
CA PHE A 215 -17.27 -16.86 -0.35
C PHE A 215 -15.89 -16.90 -0.99
N LEU A 216 -15.19 -18.06 -0.95
CA LEU A 216 -13.84 -18.20 -1.49
C LEU A 216 -13.82 -18.10 -3.01
N VAL A 217 -14.85 -18.61 -3.70
CA VAL A 217 -14.98 -18.46 -5.17
C VAL A 217 -15.08 -16.99 -5.54
N ARG A 218 -15.95 -16.22 -4.89
CA ARG A 218 -16.08 -14.77 -5.11
C ARG A 218 -14.77 -14.03 -4.83
N VAL A 219 -14.12 -14.31 -3.71
CA VAL A 219 -12.83 -13.69 -3.37
C VAL A 219 -11.74 -14.03 -4.40
N ALA A 220 -11.79 -15.24 -5.00
CA ALA A 220 -10.84 -15.62 -6.05
C ALA A 220 -11.02 -14.84 -7.35
N GLU A 221 -12.26 -14.46 -7.68
CA GLU A 221 -12.60 -13.70 -8.89
C GLU A 221 -12.37 -12.18 -8.70
N ASP A 222 -12.53 -11.67 -7.48
CA ASP A 222 -12.37 -10.25 -7.16
C ASP A 222 -10.92 -9.76 -7.31
N PRO A 223 -10.71 -8.47 -7.63
CA PRO A 223 -9.39 -7.83 -7.57
C PRO A 223 -8.73 -8.02 -6.19
N LYS A 224 -7.41 -8.15 -6.18
CA LYS A 224 -6.61 -8.35 -4.96
C LYS A 224 -5.44 -7.39 -4.89
N ILE A 225 -5.13 -6.87 -3.69
CA ILE A 225 -3.91 -6.13 -3.42
C ILE A 225 -3.03 -6.99 -2.53
N TYR A 226 -2.03 -7.63 -3.10
CA TYR A 226 -1.16 -8.55 -2.37
C TYR A 226 -0.31 -7.83 -1.33
N LEU A 227 -0.32 -8.37 -0.11
CA LEU A 227 0.49 -7.94 1.04
C LEU A 227 1.72 -8.83 1.18
N SER A 228 1.55 -10.15 1.04
CA SER A 228 2.58 -11.18 1.05
C SER A 228 2.27 -12.23 -0.01
N GLY A 229 3.28 -12.81 -0.61
CA GLY A 229 3.11 -13.73 -1.74
C GLY A 229 2.68 -13.02 -3.02
N THR A 230 2.32 -13.81 -4.03
CA THR A 230 1.96 -13.36 -5.38
C THR A 230 0.66 -14.00 -5.84
N GLU A 231 0.14 -13.55 -6.99
CA GLU A 231 -1.01 -14.17 -7.65
C GLU A 231 -0.70 -15.63 -8.06
N ASP A 232 0.54 -15.91 -8.47
CA ASP A 232 0.97 -17.27 -8.80
C ASP A 232 0.96 -18.17 -7.56
N ASP A 233 1.36 -17.65 -6.40
CA ASP A 233 1.35 -18.42 -5.15
C ASP A 233 -0.09 -18.70 -4.69
N PHE A 234 -0.99 -17.72 -4.84
CA PHE A 234 -2.41 -17.90 -4.62
C PHE A 234 -2.99 -18.95 -5.60
N GLY A 235 -2.66 -18.85 -6.89
CA GLY A 235 -3.08 -19.81 -7.91
C GLY A 235 -2.67 -21.25 -7.60
N LYS A 236 -1.45 -21.48 -7.11
CA LYS A 236 -0.98 -22.80 -6.64
C LYS A 236 -1.80 -23.33 -5.46
N LEU A 237 -2.20 -22.45 -4.55
CA LEU A 237 -3.07 -22.79 -3.42
C LEU A 237 -4.51 -23.09 -3.87
N ALA A 238 -5.01 -22.35 -4.86
CA ALA A 238 -6.34 -22.54 -5.45
C ALA A 238 -6.42 -23.73 -6.42
N GLY A 239 -5.31 -24.42 -6.68
CA GLY A 239 -5.28 -25.57 -7.62
C GLY A 239 -5.27 -25.17 -9.10
N HIS A 240 -5.09 -23.87 -9.41
CA HIS A 240 -4.87 -23.41 -10.77
C HIS A 240 -3.37 -23.58 -11.11
N ARG A 241 -3.06 -24.57 -11.94
CA ARG A 241 -1.74 -24.68 -12.54
C ARG A 241 -1.63 -23.55 -13.55
N ALA A 242 -0.71 -22.61 -13.36
CA ALA A 242 -0.39 -21.60 -14.36
C ALA A 242 -0.10 -22.32 -15.70
N PRO A 243 -0.61 -21.83 -16.85
CA PRO A 243 -0.22 -22.38 -18.13
C PRO A 243 1.30 -22.24 -18.23
N ALA A 244 1.97 -23.36 -18.50
CA ALA A 244 3.40 -23.40 -18.76
C ALA A 244 3.68 -22.41 -19.90
N SER A 245 4.51 -21.40 -19.65
CA SER A 245 5.02 -20.53 -20.69
C SER A 245 5.89 -21.34 -21.64
N SER A 246 5.34 -21.60 -22.82
CA SER A 246 6.08 -22.12 -23.98
C SER A 246 6.84 -21.01 -24.64
#